data_fd7dd603dfb92978733db6f58deab2de
#
_entry.id   fd7dd603dfb92978733db6f58deab2de
#
_cell.length_a   1.000
_cell.length_b   1.000
_cell.length_c   1.000
_cell.angle_alpha   90.00
_cell.angle_beta   90.00
_cell.angle_gamma   90.00
#
_symmetry.space_group_name_H-M   'P 1'
#
loop_
_entity.id
_entity.type
_entity.pdbx_description
1 polymer ?
#
loop_
_entity_poly.entity_id
_entity_poly.type
_entity_poly.pdbx_seq_one_letter_code
_entity_poly.pdbx_strand_id
1 'polypeptide(L)'
;ALMIAPEEEMGVAVAMNAMDDPGLLARGIAALVKARGEAKPFDPVAGVDLGDYAGVYSGQPWDSDYMLIPWAGGLTWLDPDSGEPARRMWRLKPLGDDRFRVVTDKGEERDEVLFERDRAGKVRAVRQHSNTSRRLRGL
;
A
#
# COMPACT_ATOMS: atom_id res chain seq x y z
N ALA A 1 -16.20 16.58 -8.81
CA ALA A 1 -17.02 15.36 -8.91
C ALA A 1 -17.69 15.07 -7.59
N LEU A 2 -18.88 14.53 -7.64
CA LEU A 2 -19.60 13.94 -6.50
C LEU A 2 -19.98 12.52 -6.89
N MET A 3 -19.64 11.56 -6.07
CA MET A 3 -20.06 10.18 -6.19
C MET A 3 -20.80 9.76 -4.91
N ILE A 4 -21.92 9.10 -5.06
CA ILE A 4 -22.72 8.57 -3.96
C ILE A 4 -22.90 7.08 -4.18
N ALA A 5 -22.58 6.28 -3.17
CA ALA A 5 -22.78 4.84 -3.13
C ALA A 5 -23.69 4.49 -1.93
N PRO A 6 -25.02 4.53 -2.12
CA PRO A 6 -25.99 4.38 -1.03
C PRO A 6 -25.90 3.02 -0.34
N GLU A 7 -25.58 1.97 -1.08
CA GLU A 7 -25.47 0.61 -0.55
C GLU A 7 -24.29 0.47 0.43
N GLU A 8 -23.24 1.26 0.23
CA GLU A 8 -22.06 1.33 1.11
C GLU A 8 -22.15 2.47 2.14
N GLU A 9 -23.28 3.20 2.18
CA GLU A 9 -23.47 4.38 3.02
C GLU A 9 -22.34 5.42 2.86
N MET A 10 -21.83 5.57 1.64
CA MET A 10 -20.64 6.37 1.36
C MET A 10 -20.93 7.45 0.32
N GLY A 11 -20.33 8.63 0.55
CA GLY A 11 -20.24 9.71 -0.43
C GLY A 11 -18.81 10.21 -0.57
N VAL A 12 -18.35 10.44 -1.80
CA VAL A 12 -17.05 11.01 -2.11
C VAL A 12 -17.23 12.28 -2.93
N ALA A 13 -16.74 13.40 -2.41
CA ALA A 13 -16.70 14.68 -3.10
C ALA A 13 -15.26 15.08 -3.42
N VAL A 14 -14.98 15.38 -4.68
CA VAL A 14 -13.66 15.84 -5.13
C VAL A 14 -13.80 17.15 -5.86
N ALA A 15 -13.04 18.16 -5.40
CA ALA A 15 -12.85 19.42 -6.07
C ALA A 15 -11.38 19.57 -6.48
N MET A 16 -11.12 19.92 -7.73
CA MET A 16 -9.79 20.11 -8.28
C MET A 16 -9.75 21.40 -9.07
N ASN A 17 -8.60 22.06 -9.08
CA ASN A 17 -8.31 23.22 -9.92
C ASN A 17 -7.38 22.87 -11.10
N ALA A 18 -7.30 21.58 -11.46
CA ALA A 18 -6.51 21.05 -12.56
C ALA A 18 -7.41 20.57 -13.71
N MET A 19 -6.81 20.34 -14.87
CA MET A 19 -7.50 19.84 -16.08
C MET A 19 -7.75 18.34 -16.06
N ASP A 20 -7.45 17.65 -14.95
CA ASP A 20 -7.64 16.20 -14.78
C ASP A 20 -9.10 15.84 -14.47
N ASP A 21 -9.45 14.58 -14.67
CA ASP A 21 -10.79 14.08 -14.37
C ASP A 21 -10.98 13.80 -12.86
N PRO A 22 -11.71 14.67 -12.12
CA PRO A 22 -11.96 14.44 -10.70
C PRO A 22 -12.82 13.19 -10.44
N GLY A 23 -13.52 12.66 -11.46
CA GLY A 23 -14.30 11.45 -11.35
C GLY A 23 -13.44 10.20 -11.22
N LEU A 24 -12.26 10.14 -11.88
CA LEU A 24 -11.31 9.07 -11.68
C LEU A 24 -10.81 9.02 -10.25
N LEU A 25 -10.46 10.18 -9.68
CA LEU A 25 -10.01 10.26 -8.30
C LEU A 25 -11.11 9.88 -7.32
N ALA A 26 -12.34 10.35 -7.53
CA ALA A 26 -13.48 9.98 -6.68
C ALA A 26 -13.73 8.46 -6.69
N ARG A 27 -13.70 7.83 -7.86
CA ARG A 27 -13.83 6.37 -7.99
C ARG A 27 -12.69 5.61 -7.31
N GLY A 28 -11.44 6.08 -7.48
CA GLY A 28 -10.28 5.50 -6.82
C GLY A 28 -10.38 5.56 -5.29
N ILE A 29 -10.77 6.70 -4.73
CA ILE A 29 -11.00 6.88 -3.29
C ILE A 29 -12.08 5.93 -2.79
N ALA A 30 -13.23 5.87 -3.48
CA ALA A 30 -14.32 4.98 -3.10
C ALA A 30 -13.91 3.51 -3.10
N ALA A 31 -13.17 3.08 -4.13
CA ALA A 31 -12.67 1.72 -4.24
C ALA A 31 -11.70 1.38 -3.09
N LEU A 32 -10.83 2.32 -2.70
CA LEU A 32 -9.92 2.13 -1.57
C LEU A 32 -10.66 2.07 -0.24
N VAL A 33 -11.65 2.93 -0.01
CA VAL A 33 -12.47 2.91 1.22
C VAL A 33 -13.20 1.58 1.35
N LYS A 34 -13.83 1.10 0.26
CA LYS A 34 -14.49 -0.20 0.22
C LYS A 34 -13.50 -1.34 0.51
N ALA A 35 -12.39 -1.40 -0.20
CA ALA A 35 -11.35 -2.40 0.02
C ALA A 35 -10.82 -2.39 1.46
N ARG A 36 -10.74 -1.20 2.10
CA ARG A 36 -10.33 -1.08 3.50
C ARG A 36 -11.37 -1.67 4.45
N GLY A 37 -12.64 -1.46 4.19
CA GLY A 37 -13.76 -2.01 4.98
C GLY A 37 -13.84 -3.54 4.89
N GLU A 38 -13.54 -4.11 3.73
CA GLU A 38 -13.57 -5.56 3.48
C GLU A 38 -12.29 -6.28 3.91
N ALA A 39 -11.18 -5.57 4.14
CA ALA A 39 -9.89 -6.16 4.47
C ALA A 39 -9.91 -6.81 5.86
N LYS A 40 -9.67 -8.12 5.93
CA LYS A 40 -9.45 -8.81 7.21
C LYS A 40 -8.12 -8.34 7.81
N PRO A 41 -8.09 -7.85 9.06
CA PRO A 41 -6.84 -7.40 9.66
C PRO A 41 -5.91 -8.59 9.94
N PHE A 42 -4.60 -8.34 9.84
CA PHE A 42 -3.61 -9.25 10.40
C PHE A 42 -3.45 -8.98 11.90
N ASP A 43 -3.07 -10.01 12.64
CA ASP A 43 -2.75 -9.88 14.06
C ASP A 43 -1.50 -8.98 14.23
N PRO A 44 -1.52 -8.11 15.24
CA PRO A 44 -0.35 -7.28 15.56
C PRO A 44 0.86 -8.14 15.92
N VAL A 45 2.03 -7.73 15.47
CA VAL A 45 3.31 -8.32 15.87
C VAL A 45 4.03 -7.37 16.82
N ALA A 46 4.43 -7.85 17.99
CA ALA A 46 5.11 -7.03 18.98
C ALA A 46 6.40 -6.40 18.41
N GLY A 47 6.62 -5.13 18.67
CA GLY A 47 7.79 -4.40 18.23
C GLY A 47 7.77 -3.96 16.76
N VAL A 48 6.71 -4.22 16.01
CA VAL A 48 6.54 -3.76 14.62
C VAL A 48 5.70 -2.49 14.61
N ASP A 49 6.32 -1.36 14.27
CA ASP A 49 5.63 -0.11 13.92
C ASP A 49 5.50 -0.04 12.40
N LEU A 50 4.29 -0.21 11.89
CA LEU A 50 4.03 -0.19 10.44
C LEU A 50 4.36 1.15 9.79
N GLY A 51 4.34 2.25 10.55
CA GLY A 51 4.72 3.57 10.08
C GLY A 51 6.18 3.67 9.66
N ASP A 52 7.07 2.92 10.30
CA ASP A 52 8.50 2.88 9.96
C ASP A 52 8.75 2.45 8.52
N TYR A 53 7.88 1.58 7.99
CA TYR A 53 8.02 0.98 6.66
C TYR A 53 7.24 1.75 5.59
N ALA A 54 6.35 2.63 5.98
CA ALA A 54 5.52 3.40 5.06
C ALA A 54 6.37 4.36 4.24
N GLY A 55 6.17 4.40 2.93
CA GLY A 55 6.96 5.26 2.05
C GLY A 55 6.75 4.98 0.58
N VAL A 56 7.46 5.75 -0.23
CA VAL A 56 7.59 5.55 -1.67
C VAL A 56 8.89 4.80 -1.95
N TYR A 57 8.79 3.74 -2.73
CA TYR A 57 9.89 2.86 -3.08
C TYR A 57 10.08 2.81 -4.59
N SER A 58 11.34 2.68 -5.02
CA SER A 58 11.64 2.62 -6.45
C SER A 58 11.33 1.24 -7.02
N GLY A 59 10.56 1.20 -8.09
CA GLY A 59 10.33 0.00 -8.90
C GLY A 59 11.41 -0.23 -9.96
N GLN A 60 12.32 0.73 -10.15
CA GLN A 60 13.33 0.67 -11.20
C GLN A 60 14.32 -0.50 -11.01
N PRO A 61 14.82 -1.12 -12.10
CA PRO A 61 14.53 -0.81 -13.51
C PRO A 61 13.32 -1.55 -14.11
N TRP A 62 12.56 -2.29 -13.31
CA TRP A 62 11.57 -3.24 -13.83
C TRP A 62 10.14 -2.71 -13.81
N ASP A 63 9.86 -1.73 -12.96
CA ASP A 63 8.49 -1.25 -12.72
C ASP A 63 8.48 0.24 -12.33
N SER A 64 7.27 0.81 -12.23
CA SER A 64 7.04 2.14 -11.69
C SER A 64 7.35 2.21 -10.19
N ASP A 65 7.56 3.42 -9.69
CA ASP A 65 7.66 3.64 -8.25
C ASP A 65 6.31 3.30 -7.59
N TYR A 66 6.36 2.78 -6.37
CA TYR A 66 5.19 2.33 -5.65
C TYR A 66 5.18 2.81 -4.21
N MET A 67 4.01 2.79 -3.60
CA MET A 67 3.82 3.18 -2.22
C MET A 67 3.55 1.95 -1.36
N LEU A 68 4.17 1.92 -0.18
CA LEU A 68 3.76 1.04 0.91
C LEU A 68 3.09 1.88 1.99
N ILE A 69 1.88 1.51 2.38
CA ILE A 69 1.10 2.20 3.41
C ILE A 69 0.57 1.21 4.45
N PRO A 70 0.40 1.63 5.72
CA PRO A 70 -0.24 0.81 6.73
C PRO A 70 -1.69 0.46 6.33
N TRP A 71 -2.04 -0.83 6.41
CA TRP A 71 -3.33 -1.32 5.94
C TRP A 71 -3.77 -2.57 6.71
N ALA A 72 -4.83 -2.44 7.48
CA ALA A 72 -5.45 -3.56 8.17
C ALA A 72 -4.46 -4.51 8.87
N GLY A 73 -3.62 -3.97 9.76
CA GLY A 73 -2.65 -4.75 10.54
C GLY A 73 -1.38 -5.16 9.79
N GLY A 74 -1.19 -4.70 8.56
CA GLY A 74 0.02 -4.90 7.74
C GLY A 74 0.30 -3.70 6.88
N LEU A 75 1.03 -3.90 5.79
CA LEU A 75 1.21 -2.90 4.75
C LEU A 75 0.44 -3.32 3.50
N THR A 76 0.09 -2.38 2.65
CA THR A 76 -0.35 -2.68 1.30
C THR A 76 0.51 -1.99 0.27
N TRP A 77 0.62 -2.64 -0.86
CA TRP A 77 1.32 -2.16 -2.03
C TRP A 77 0.35 -1.41 -2.92
N LEU A 78 0.63 -0.14 -3.17
CA LEU A 78 -0.16 0.70 -4.07
C LEU A 78 0.72 1.20 -5.22
N ASP A 79 0.20 1.09 -6.42
CA ASP A 79 0.73 1.77 -7.60
C ASP A 79 -0.03 3.11 -7.76
N PRO A 80 0.63 4.26 -7.49
CA PRO A 80 -0.02 5.57 -7.56
C PRO A 80 -0.41 5.95 -8.99
N ASP A 81 0.24 5.37 -10.00
CA ASP A 81 -0.02 5.64 -11.41
C ASP A 81 -1.13 4.74 -11.97
N SER A 82 -1.62 3.78 -11.18
CA SER A 82 -2.73 2.93 -11.57
C SER A 82 -4.05 3.70 -11.55
N GLY A 83 -4.78 3.68 -12.65
CA GLY A 83 -6.15 4.19 -12.71
C GLY A 83 -7.14 3.40 -11.82
N GLU A 84 -6.73 2.23 -11.32
CA GLU A 84 -7.52 1.36 -10.45
C GLU A 84 -6.67 0.89 -9.24
N PRO A 85 -6.36 1.78 -8.29
CA PRO A 85 -5.40 1.47 -7.21
C PRO A 85 -5.84 0.31 -6.30
N ALA A 86 -7.13 0.03 -6.22
CA ALA A 86 -7.66 -1.08 -5.41
C ALA A 86 -7.63 -2.45 -6.12
N ARG A 87 -7.30 -2.51 -7.43
CA ARG A 87 -7.41 -3.74 -8.21
C ARG A 87 -6.35 -4.78 -7.91
N ARG A 88 -5.17 -4.37 -7.43
CA ARG A 88 -4.00 -5.24 -7.16
C ARG A 88 -3.36 -4.88 -5.83
N MET A 89 -4.16 -4.86 -4.78
CA MET A 89 -3.66 -4.57 -3.45
C MET A 89 -3.10 -5.86 -2.81
N TRP A 90 -1.85 -6.16 -3.10
CA TRP A 90 -1.15 -7.18 -2.34
C TRP A 90 -0.81 -6.61 -0.97
N ARG A 91 -0.94 -7.46 0.02
CA ARG A 91 -0.73 -7.09 1.41
C ARG A 91 0.55 -7.73 1.94
N LEU A 92 1.21 -7.04 2.83
CA LEU A 92 2.39 -7.52 3.52
C LEU A 92 2.02 -7.79 4.98
N LYS A 93 1.95 -9.07 5.34
CA LYS A 93 1.70 -9.55 6.71
C LYS A 93 3.00 -9.45 7.49
N PRO A 94 3.05 -8.73 8.63
CA PRO A 94 4.26 -8.65 9.44
C PRO A 94 4.61 -10.01 10.05
N LEU A 95 5.92 -10.34 10.06
CA LEU A 95 6.46 -11.55 10.70
C LEU A 95 7.41 -11.21 11.86
N GLY A 96 7.79 -9.95 12.01
CA GLY A 96 8.85 -9.50 12.92
C GLY A 96 10.22 -9.45 12.25
N ASP A 97 11.21 -8.85 12.93
CA ASP A 97 12.60 -8.73 12.45
C ASP A 97 12.71 -8.15 11.03
N ASP A 98 11.96 -7.09 10.75
CA ASP A 98 11.89 -6.43 9.43
C ASP A 98 11.42 -7.34 8.29
N ARG A 99 10.84 -8.52 8.59
CA ARG A 99 10.32 -9.47 7.60
C ARG A 99 8.80 -9.38 7.49
N PHE A 100 8.33 -9.50 6.27
CA PHE A 100 6.91 -9.53 5.93
C PHE A 100 6.63 -10.64 4.91
N ARG A 101 5.43 -11.18 4.94
CA ARG A 101 4.92 -12.15 3.97
C ARG A 101 3.97 -11.48 3.01
N VAL A 102 4.19 -11.66 1.72
CA VAL A 102 3.24 -11.22 0.69
C VAL A 102 1.99 -12.07 0.75
N VAL A 103 0.83 -11.44 0.81
CA VAL A 103 -0.49 -12.08 0.79
C VAL A 103 -1.30 -11.49 -0.35
N THR A 104 -1.78 -12.36 -1.24
CA THR A 104 -2.59 -11.94 -2.39
C THR A 104 -3.99 -11.50 -1.96
N ASP A 105 -4.74 -10.92 -2.88
CA ASP A 105 -6.16 -10.57 -2.73
C ASP A 105 -7.05 -11.78 -2.38
N LYS A 106 -6.61 -12.99 -2.79
CA LYS A 106 -7.28 -14.27 -2.45
C LYS A 106 -6.86 -14.84 -1.10
N GLY A 107 -5.97 -14.16 -0.36
CA GLY A 107 -5.47 -14.61 0.93
C GLY A 107 -4.36 -15.67 0.85
N GLU A 108 -3.79 -15.92 -0.34
CA GLU A 108 -2.68 -16.85 -0.50
C GLU A 108 -1.38 -16.22 -0.03
N GLU A 109 -0.67 -16.89 0.86
CA GLU A 109 0.68 -16.48 1.26
C GLU A 109 1.68 -16.81 0.14
N ARG A 110 2.56 -15.85 -0.15
CA ARG A 110 3.61 -15.92 -1.16
C ARG A 110 4.97 -15.71 -0.51
N ASP A 111 5.88 -15.12 -1.24
CA ASP A 111 7.26 -14.89 -0.85
C ASP A 111 7.41 -13.97 0.37
N GLU A 112 8.52 -14.07 1.04
CA GLU A 112 8.92 -13.10 2.05
C GLU A 112 9.62 -11.91 1.40
N VAL A 113 9.39 -10.75 2.01
CA VAL A 113 10.18 -9.55 1.76
C VAL A 113 10.91 -9.15 3.04
N LEU A 114 12.10 -8.61 2.89
CA LEU A 114 12.94 -8.14 3.99
C LEU A 114 13.19 -6.64 3.81
N PHE A 115 12.88 -5.87 4.84
CA PHE A 115 13.27 -4.46 4.87
C PHE A 115 14.69 -4.32 5.41
N GLU A 116 15.44 -3.47 4.77
CA GLU A 116 16.81 -3.15 5.17
C GLU A 116 16.84 -1.79 5.86
N ARG A 117 17.58 -1.71 6.98
CA ARG A 117 17.78 -0.45 7.71
C ARG A 117 19.16 0.12 7.45
N ASP A 118 19.27 1.44 7.55
CA ASP A 118 20.56 2.13 7.56
C ASP A 118 21.20 2.07 8.95
N ARG A 119 22.40 2.69 9.09
CA ARG A 119 23.13 2.73 10.37
C ARG A 119 22.42 3.50 11.48
N ALA A 120 21.44 4.35 11.12
CA ALA A 120 20.61 5.10 12.06
C ALA A 120 19.32 4.35 12.44
N GLY A 121 19.15 3.09 11.95
CA GLY A 121 17.98 2.27 12.20
C GLY A 121 16.75 2.62 11.33
N LYS A 122 16.87 3.52 10.35
CA LYS A 122 15.78 3.88 9.45
C LYS A 122 15.69 2.91 8.28
N VAL A 123 14.47 2.52 7.93
CA VAL A 123 14.20 1.70 6.74
C VAL A 123 14.65 2.46 5.49
N ARG A 124 15.53 1.86 4.71
CA ARG A 124 16.11 2.42 3.48
C ARG A 124 15.72 1.70 2.20
N ALA A 125 15.37 0.43 2.30
CA ALA A 125 15.05 -0.41 1.14
C ALA A 125 14.17 -1.60 1.56
N VAL A 126 13.51 -2.21 0.58
CA VAL A 126 12.87 -3.51 0.70
C VAL A 126 13.45 -4.46 -0.34
N ARG A 127 13.74 -5.68 0.06
CA ARG A 127 14.28 -6.73 -0.78
C ARG A 127 13.29 -7.87 -0.94
N GLN A 128 13.05 -8.26 -2.19
CA GLN A 128 12.30 -9.46 -2.56
C GLN A 128 13.13 -10.27 -3.54
N HIS A 129 13.47 -11.50 -3.20
CA HIS A 129 14.41 -12.32 -3.94
C HIS A 129 15.77 -11.60 -4.15
N SER A 130 16.20 -11.46 -5.41
CA SER A 130 17.40 -10.70 -5.81
C SER A 130 17.14 -9.21 -6.06
N ASN A 131 15.88 -8.76 -6.02
CA ASN A 131 15.52 -7.38 -6.31
C ASN A 131 15.50 -6.54 -5.03
N THR A 132 16.09 -5.36 -5.10
CA THR A 132 16.10 -4.39 -4.00
C THR A 132 15.49 -3.09 -4.48
N SER A 133 14.39 -2.70 -3.84
CA SER A 133 13.71 -1.43 -4.07
C SER A 133 14.12 -0.42 -3.02
N ARG A 134 14.80 0.65 -3.43
CA ARG A 134 15.26 1.70 -2.53
C ARG A 134 14.08 2.57 -2.11
N ARG A 135 14.00 2.91 -0.83
CA ARG A 135 13.06 3.91 -0.32
C ARG A 135 13.46 5.30 -0.81
N LEU A 136 12.57 5.97 -1.49
CA LEU A 136 12.79 7.32 -2.04
C LEU A 136 12.41 8.38 -1.02
N ARG A 137 11.31 8.18 -0.29
CA ARG A 137 10.85 9.06 0.80
C ARG A 137 9.93 8.31 1.77
N GLY A 138 9.83 8.81 3.00
CA GLY A 138 8.77 8.41 3.95
C GLY A 138 7.42 9.04 3.60
N LEU A 139 6.38 8.58 4.22
CA LEU A 139 5.04 9.18 4.23
C LEU A 139 4.83 9.92 5.55
#